data_c00856b6c7446cb3da84be7264710355
#
_entry.id   c00856b6c7446cb3da84be7264710355
#
_cell.length_a   1.000
_cell.length_b   1.000
_cell.length_c   1.000
_cell.angle_alpha   90.00
_cell.angle_beta   90.00
_cell.angle_gamma   90.00
#
_symmetry.space_group_name_H-M   'P 1'
#
loop_
_entity.id
_entity.type
_entity.pdbx_description
1 polymer ?
#
loop_
_entity_poly.entity_id
_entity_poly.type
_entity_poly.pdbx_seq_one_letter_code
_entity_poly.pdbx_strand_id
1 'polypeptide(L)'
;MEDAEAISQHFLKSEPQSWADTFKTNVASIFYMSMTFLPLLAKGKDVTPGYTSSVINVSSISGYMKGSSNGQFAYASSKAAATHLSRMLATTFASTKVRVNTIAPGVFPSEVCNHASVMMARY
;
A
#
# COMPACT_ATOMS: atom_id res chain seq x y z
N MET A 1 -10.15 -29.65 10.53
CA MET A 1 -11.12 -28.76 9.85
C MET A 1 -11.31 -27.58 10.77
N GLU A 2 -10.89 -26.39 10.35
CA GLU A 2 -11.16 -25.19 11.15
C GLU A 2 -12.66 -24.97 11.21
N ASP A 3 -13.19 -24.74 12.40
CA ASP A 3 -14.58 -24.45 12.62
C ASP A 3 -14.93 -23.06 12.06
N ALA A 4 -15.92 -22.97 11.17
CA ALA A 4 -16.34 -21.72 10.55
C ALA A 4 -16.77 -20.67 11.59
N GLU A 5 -17.36 -21.10 12.69
CA GLU A 5 -17.75 -20.23 13.79
C GLU A 5 -16.52 -19.64 14.50
N ALA A 6 -15.49 -20.45 14.77
CA ALA A 6 -14.25 -20.00 15.38
C ALA A 6 -13.52 -18.97 14.49
N ILE A 7 -13.46 -19.19 13.18
CA ILE A 7 -12.90 -18.26 12.22
C ILE A 7 -13.66 -16.93 12.27
N SER A 8 -15.00 -16.98 12.19
CA SER A 8 -15.86 -15.80 12.22
C SER A 8 -15.65 -14.98 13.50
N GLN A 9 -15.73 -15.64 14.66
CA GLN A 9 -15.56 -14.97 15.95
C GLN A 9 -14.15 -14.37 16.12
N HIS A 10 -13.12 -15.03 15.58
CA HIS A 10 -11.75 -14.51 15.64
C HIS A 10 -11.62 -13.18 14.87
N PHE A 11 -12.08 -13.15 13.63
CA PHE A 11 -11.91 -11.96 12.77
C PHE A 11 -12.90 -10.83 13.06
N LEU A 12 -14.06 -11.12 13.61
CA LEU A 12 -15.01 -10.10 14.08
C LEU A 12 -14.52 -9.28 15.28
N LYS A 13 -13.42 -9.67 15.92
CA LYS A 13 -12.75 -8.86 16.93
C LYS A 13 -12.02 -7.65 16.36
N SER A 14 -11.84 -7.61 15.04
CA SER A 14 -11.22 -6.48 14.34
C SER A 14 -12.14 -5.25 14.39
N GLU A 15 -11.60 -4.15 14.89
CA GLU A 15 -12.37 -2.92 15.04
C GLU A 15 -12.50 -2.17 13.70
N PRO A 16 -13.70 -1.67 13.32
CA PRO A 16 -13.90 -0.88 12.10
C PRO A 16 -12.99 0.35 12.01
N GLN A 17 -12.70 0.99 13.14
CA GLN A 17 -11.81 2.16 13.18
C GLN A 17 -10.39 1.79 12.77
N SER A 18 -9.89 0.63 13.17
CA SER A 18 -8.56 0.13 12.76
C SER A 18 -8.46 -0.04 11.23
N TRP A 19 -9.54 -0.50 10.60
CA TRP A 19 -9.63 -0.57 9.13
C TRP A 19 -9.58 0.82 8.50
N ALA A 20 -10.37 1.76 9.02
CA ALA A 20 -10.42 3.13 8.52
C ALA A 20 -9.05 3.81 8.64
N ASP A 21 -8.36 3.67 9.76
CA ASP A 21 -7.04 4.25 9.99
C ASP A 21 -5.97 3.64 9.07
N THR A 22 -6.03 2.33 8.83
CA THR A 22 -5.14 1.63 7.89
C THR A 22 -5.31 2.17 6.47
N PHE A 23 -6.55 2.31 6.00
CA PHE A 23 -6.82 2.84 4.65
C PHE A 23 -6.50 4.33 4.55
N LYS A 24 -6.77 5.12 5.58
CA LYS A 24 -6.38 6.53 5.65
C LYS A 24 -4.88 6.69 5.47
N THR A 25 -4.09 5.90 6.20
CA THR A 25 -2.63 5.98 6.16
C THR A 25 -2.05 5.40 4.87
N ASN A 26 -2.52 4.24 4.42
CA ASN A 26 -1.90 3.51 3.32
C ASN A 26 -2.46 3.87 1.93
N VAL A 27 -3.62 4.48 1.84
CA VAL A 27 -4.30 4.77 0.56
C VAL A 27 -4.57 6.26 0.41
N ALA A 28 -5.35 6.85 1.31
CA ALA A 28 -5.75 8.25 1.19
C ALA A 28 -4.53 9.19 1.20
N SER A 29 -3.52 8.90 2.01
CA SER A 29 -2.29 9.70 2.07
C SER A 29 -1.57 9.74 0.71
N ILE A 30 -1.52 8.62 -0.01
CA ILE A 30 -0.92 8.56 -1.36
C ILE A 30 -1.63 9.53 -2.31
N PHE A 31 -2.96 9.51 -2.29
CA PHE A 31 -3.76 10.39 -3.14
C PHE A 31 -3.50 11.86 -2.83
N TYR A 32 -3.69 12.26 -1.58
CA TYR A 32 -3.55 13.68 -1.19
C TYR A 32 -2.13 14.20 -1.39
N MET A 33 -1.11 13.42 -1.01
CA MET A 33 0.29 13.81 -1.21
C MET A 33 0.61 13.95 -2.70
N SER A 34 0.20 12.99 -3.52
CA SER A 34 0.43 13.03 -4.97
C SER A 34 -0.23 14.24 -5.62
N MET A 35 -1.49 14.55 -5.24
CA MET A 35 -2.21 15.72 -5.77
C MET A 35 -1.60 17.03 -5.31
N THR A 36 -1.20 17.13 -4.05
CA THR A 36 -0.59 18.34 -3.50
C THR A 36 0.74 18.67 -4.20
N PHE A 37 1.57 17.67 -4.47
CA PHE A 37 2.87 17.89 -5.11
C PHE A 37 2.81 17.91 -6.65
N LEU A 38 1.71 17.51 -7.27
CA LEU A 38 1.59 17.43 -8.73
C LEU A 38 2.01 18.71 -9.46
N PRO A 39 1.60 19.92 -9.04
CA PRO A 39 2.01 21.16 -9.74
C PRO A 39 3.52 21.39 -9.71
N LEU A 40 4.18 21.00 -8.62
CA LEU A 40 5.63 21.10 -8.48
C LEU A 40 6.34 20.03 -9.31
N LEU A 41 5.87 18.80 -9.27
CA LEU A 41 6.41 17.68 -10.05
C LEU A 41 6.32 17.93 -11.55
N ALA A 42 5.23 18.52 -12.01
CA ALA A 42 5.05 18.84 -13.43
C ALA A 42 6.08 19.85 -13.96
N LYS A 43 6.66 20.70 -13.12
CA LYS A 43 7.73 21.63 -13.49
C LYS A 43 9.07 20.95 -13.71
N GLY A 44 9.27 19.73 -13.26
CA GLY A 44 10.54 19.01 -13.37
C GLY A 44 11.04 18.87 -14.83
N LYS A 45 10.13 18.72 -15.79
CA LYS A 45 10.43 18.66 -17.22
C LYS A 45 11.03 19.96 -17.77
N ASP A 46 10.70 21.11 -17.15
CA ASP A 46 11.12 22.43 -17.60
C ASP A 46 12.54 22.79 -17.03
N VAL A 47 12.92 22.12 -15.94
CA VAL A 47 14.20 22.39 -15.27
C VAL A 47 15.34 21.58 -15.89
N THR A 48 15.08 20.33 -16.27
CA THR A 48 16.11 19.43 -16.83
C THR A 48 15.63 18.79 -18.12
N PRO A 49 16.19 19.16 -19.27
CA PRO A 49 15.82 18.58 -20.55
C PRO A 49 15.95 17.05 -20.56
N GLY A 50 14.91 16.36 -21.05
CA GLY A 50 14.88 14.90 -21.12
C GLY A 50 14.54 14.21 -19.80
N TYR A 51 14.36 14.94 -18.72
CA TYR A 51 13.97 14.41 -17.40
C TYR A 51 12.46 14.57 -17.17
N THR A 52 11.87 13.61 -16.49
CA THR A 52 10.50 13.68 -15.99
C THR A 52 10.42 13.26 -14.53
N SER A 53 9.67 14.03 -13.73
CA SER A 53 9.48 13.72 -12.33
C SER A 53 8.75 12.40 -12.13
N SER A 54 8.95 11.80 -10.97
CA SER A 54 8.35 10.50 -10.63
C SER A 54 7.81 10.50 -9.20
N VAL A 55 6.65 9.89 -9.05
CA VAL A 55 6.11 9.46 -7.76
C VAL A 55 6.38 7.97 -7.62
N ILE A 56 6.97 7.55 -6.50
CA ILE A 56 7.21 6.15 -6.19
C ILE A 56 6.48 5.81 -4.90
N ASN A 57 5.44 4.98 -5.02
CA ASN A 57 4.66 4.52 -3.88
C ASN A 57 5.17 3.17 -3.39
N VAL A 58 5.18 2.99 -2.08
CA VAL A 58 5.59 1.71 -1.47
C VAL A 58 4.35 0.93 -1.07
N SER A 59 4.05 -0.12 -1.85
CA SER A 59 3.03 -1.11 -1.56
C SER A 59 3.62 -2.26 -0.72
N SER A 60 3.19 -3.46 -0.95
CA SER A 60 3.70 -4.69 -0.35
C SER A 60 3.35 -5.89 -1.22
N ILE A 61 4.15 -6.94 -1.14
CA ILE A 61 3.79 -8.25 -1.70
C ILE A 61 2.46 -8.76 -1.14
N SER A 62 2.10 -8.37 0.08
CA SER A 62 0.81 -8.68 0.72
C SER A 62 -0.40 -8.21 -0.09
N GLY A 63 -0.25 -7.16 -0.89
CA GLY A 63 -1.29 -6.67 -1.80
C GLY A 63 -1.50 -7.51 -3.06
N TYR A 64 -0.62 -8.47 -3.33
CA TYR A 64 -0.68 -9.37 -4.50
C TYR A 64 -0.95 -10.83 -4.11
N MET A 65 -0.57 -11.22 -2.90
CA MET A 65 -0.72 -12.60 -2.42
C MET A 65 -2.18 -12.89 -2.11
N LYS A 66 -2.60 -14.15 -2.36
CA LYS A 66 -3.94 -14.64 -2.03
C LYS A 66 -4.13 -14.93 -0.54
N GLY A 67 -3.03 -15.08 0.22
CA GLY A 67 -3.08 -15.30 1.65
C GLY A 67 -3.43 -14.01 2.40
N SER A 68 -3.98 -14.16 3.61
CA SER A 68 -4.40 -13.04 4.47
C SER A 68 -3.26 -12.29 5.14
N SER A 69 -1.99 -12.59 4.82
CA SER A 69 -0.82 -12.04 5.53
C SER A 69 -0.91 -12.26 7.05
N ASN A 70 -1.17 -13.51 7.47
CA ASN A 70 -1.40 -13.90 8.87
C ASN A 70 -2.62 -13.19 9.51
N GLY A 71 -3.71 -13.07 8.78
CA GLY A 71 -4.93 -12.44 9.29
C GLY A 71 -4.96 -10.91 9.19
N GLN A 72 -3.96 -10.30 8.57
CA GLN A 72 -3.90 -8.84 8.38
C GLN A 72 -4.72 -8.39 7.17
N PHE A 73 -6.02 -8.68 7.16
CA PHE A 73 -6.89 -8.38 6.01
C PHE A 73 -6.92 -6.90 5.64
N ALA A 74 -7.05 -6.01 6.62
CA ALA A 74 -7.06 -4.56 6.39
C ALA A 74 -5.75 -4.08 5.76
N TYR A 75 -4.60 -4.55 6.27
CA TYR A 75 -3.30 -4.21 5.72
C TYR A 75 -3.14 -4.72 4.28
N ALA A 76 -3.37 -6.01 4.04
CA ALA A 76 -3.19 -6.61 2.72
C ALA A 76 -4.10 -5.96 1.67
N SER A 77 -5.38 -5.74 2.00
CA SER A 77 -6.32 -5.07 1.10
C SER A 77 -5.96 -3.60 0.86
N SER A 78 -5.47 -2.89 1.88
CA SER A 78 -5.00 -1.50 1.70
C SER A 78 -3.78 -1.41 0.78
N LYS A 79 -2.86 -2.38 0.84
CA LYS A 79 -1.69 -2.42 -0.05
C LYS A 79 -2.07 -2.78 -1.49
N ALA A 80 -3.08 -3.63 -1.70
CA ALA A 80 -3.68 -3.85 -3.02
C ALA A 80 -4.33 -2.57 -3.57
N ALA A 81 -5.09 -1.87 -2.73
CA ALA A 81 -5.70 -0.59 -3.08
C ALA A 81 -4.66 0.48 -3.41
N ALA A 82 -3.55 0.57 -2.66
CA ALA A 82 -2.43 1.48 -2.94
C ALA A 82 -1.81 1.22 -4.32
N THR A 83 -1.65 -0.05 -4.69
CA THR A 83 -1.16 -0.44 -6.01
C THR A 83 -2.11 -0.02 -7.13
N HIS A 84 -3.40 -0.27 -6.95
CA HIS A 84 -4.40 0.11 -7.94
C HIS A 84 -4.52 1.64 -8.07
N LEU A 85 -4.53 2.36 -6.95
CA LEU A 85 -4.52 3.82 -6.92
C LEU A 85 -3.32 4.39 -7.70
N SER A 86 -2.13 3.80 -7.53
CA SER A 86 -0.93 4.23 -8.25
C SER A 86 -1.08 4.09 -9.77
N ARG A 87 -1.75 3.04 -10.25
CA ARG A 87 -2.08 2.88 -11.68
C ARG A 87 -3.03 3.95 -12.18
N MET A 88 -4.07 4.28 -11.40
CA MET A 88 -5.01 5.35 -11.72
C MET A 88 -4.29 6.70 -11.79
N LEU A 89 -3.44 7.00 -10.81
CA LEU A 89 -2.63 8.22 -10.80
C LEU A 89 -1.67 8.29 -11.99
N ALA A 90 -1.05 7.18 -12.37
CA ALA A 90 -0.17 7.14 -13.55
C ALA A 90 -0.91 7.53 -14.84
N THR A 91 -2.12 7.03 -15.01
CA THR A 91 -2.98 7.39 -16.16
C THR A 91 -3.38 8.86 -16.10
N THR A 92 -3.81 9.33 -14.93
CA THR A 92 -4.25 10.72 -14.72
C THR A 92 -3.12 11.73 -14.95
N PHE A 93 -1.90 11.39 -14.50
CA PHE A 93 -0.74 12.29 -14.58
C PHE A 93 0.01 12.24 -15.92
N ALA A 94 -0.36 11.34 -16.82
CA ALA A 94 0.35 11.13 -18.09
C ALA A 94 0.49 12.43 -18.92
N SER A 95 -0.55 13.24 -18.98
CA SER A 95 -0.54 14.53 -19.69
C SER A 95 0.43 15.55 -19.07
N THR A 96 0.70 15.45 -17.79
CA THR A 96 1.63 16.34 -17.05
C THR A 96 3.08 15.88 -17.14
N LYS A 97 3.35 14.72 -17.77
CA LYS A 97 4.67 14.07 -17.84
C LYS A 97 5.23 13.67 -16.47
N VAL A 98 4.39 13.45 -15.48
CA VAL A 98 4.76 12.89 -14.18
C VAL A 98 4.49 11.40 -14.20
N ARG A 99 5.52 10.61 -13.93
CA ARG A 99 5.42 9.15 -13.86
C ARG A 99 5.00 8.71 -12.47
N VAL A 100 4.21 7.65 -12.35
CA VAL A 100 3.86 7.05 -11.07
C VAL A 100 4.16 5.56 -11.13
N ASN A 101 4.95 5.08 -10.18
CA ASN A 101 5.34 3.70 -10.06
C ASN A 101 5.13 3.18 -8.64
N THR A 102 5.13 1.88 -8.49
CA THR A 102 4.94 1.21 -7.20
C THR A 102 6.03 0.17 -6.99
N ILE A 103 6.59 0.15 -5.79
CA ILE A 103 7.48 -0.91 -5.32
C ILE A 103 6.67 -1.77 -4.35
N ALA A 104 6.73 -3.09 -4.51
CA ALA A 104 6.05 -4.05 -3.64
C ALA A 104 7.09 -4.93 -2.93
N PRO A 105 7.70 -4.46 -1.83
CA PRO A 105 8.70 -5.24 -1.10
C PRO A 105 8.11 -6.54 -0.55
N GLY A 106 8.95 -7.58 -0.54
CA GLY A 106 8.69 -8.82 0.19
C GLY A 106 9.11 -8.72 1.65
N VAL A 107 9.18 -9.88 2.31
CA VAL A 107 9.65 -9.97 3.69
C VAL A 107 11.18 -9.90 3.70
N PHE A 108 11.72 -8.97 4.46
CA PHE A 108 13.16 -8.89 4.71
C PHE A 108 13.41 -8.43 6.17
N PRO A 109 14.58 -8.70 6.77
CA PRO A 109 14.86 -8.35 8.16
C PRO A 109 14.71 -6.84 8.39
N SER A 110 13.80 -6.47 9.29
CA SER A 110 13.56 -5.09 9.70
C SER A 110 12.88 -5.09 11.08
N GLU A 111 12.82 -3.95 11.73
CA GLU A 111 12.11 -3.82 13.00
C GLU A 111 10.63 -4.25 12.90
N VAL A 112 9.98 -3.96 11.78
CA VAL A 112 8.60 -4.37 11.51
C VAL A 112 8.48 -5.89 11.35
N CYS A 113 9.48 -6.55 10.75
CA CYS A 113 9.45 -8.00 10.52
C CYS A 113 9.86 -8.81 11.75
N ASN A 114 10.64 -8.26 12.68
CA ASN A 114 11.04 -8.96 13.89
C ASN A 114 9.84 -9.32 14.80
N HIS A 115 8.79 -8.53 14.79
CA HIS A 115 7.54 -8.88 15.48
C HIS A 115 6.74 -9.98 14.76
N ALA A 116 6.82 -10.08 13.44
CA ALA A 116 6.13 -11.12 12.66
C ALA A 116 6.81 -12.49 12.79
N SER A 117 8.15 -12.54 12.86
CA SER A 117 8.91 -13.79 13.00
C SER A 117 8.72 -14.44 14.39
N VAL A 118 8.45 -13.68 15.43
CA VAL A 118 8.12 -14.22 16.77
C VAL A 118 6.73 -14.88 16.77
N MET A 119 5.80 -14.43 15.92
CA MET A 119 4.50 -15.09 15.76
C MET A 119 4.55 -16.35 14.89
N MET A 120 5.45 -16.42 13.89
CA MET A 120 5.60 -17.62 13.05
C MET A 120 6.26 -18.82 13.77
N ALA A 121 6.94 -18.61 14.89
CA ALA A 121 7.59 -19.68 15.68
C ALA A 121 6.65 -20.39 16.66
N ARG A 122 5.34 -20.11 16.64
CA ARG A 122 4.35 -20.68 17.58
C ARG A 122 3.25 -21.53 16.91
N TYR A 123 3.47 -21.99 15.67
CA TYR A 123 2.60 -22.99 15.04
C TYR A 123 3.39 -24.14 14.47
#